data_f376f1dc84ed1eb76124731ee01fa2a5
#
_entry.id   f376f1dc84ed1eb76124731ee01fa2a5
#
_cell.length_a   1.000
_cell.length_b   1.000
_cell.length_c   1.000
_cell.angle_alpha   90.00
_cell.angle_beta   90.00
_cell.angle_gamma   90.00
#
_symmetry.space_group_name_H-M   'P 1'
#
loop_
_entity.id
_entity.type
_entity.pdbx_description
1 polymer ?
#
loop_
_entity_poly.entity_id
_entity_poly.type
_entity_poly.pdbx_seq_one_letter_code
_entity_poly.pdbx_strand_id
1 'polypeptide(L)'
;LGYDDFFNYNKDFNIDETIGLGLSDKSFFRQAVPKIDKINKEHDKWYGAFLMLTNHTPFTDIERVSDYEVDFKYKMYNEEDGMYEEKSAPFLEGTKLGSYFKSVHYADQAIGQFMTDLDNAGLLDNTVVVIYGDHDAKIKAEEYDRYFNYNPFTDSVLTEDDEGYVPVDDFYYNLNRKVPF
;
A
#
# COMPACT_ATOMS: atom_id res chain seq x y z
N LEU A 1 21.00 -17.38 5.24
CA LEU A 1 20.99 -15.94 5.51
C LEU A 1 21.47 -15.59 6.92
N GLY A 2 21.76 -16.60 7.79
CA GLY A 2 22.30 -16.39 9.13
C GLY A 2 21.26 -16.09 10.21
N TYR A 3 19.98 -16.33 9.94
CA TYR A 3 18.93 -16.31 10.96
C TYR A 3 18.91 -17.64 11.72
N ASP A 4 18.66 -17.60 13.02
CA ASP A 4 18.56 -18.79 13.88
C ASP A 4 17.22 -19.50 13.67
N ASP A 5 16.15 -18.72 13.49
CA ASP A 5 14.79 -19.23 13.26
C ASP A 5 14.16 -18.62 12.00
N PHE A 6 13.26 -19.38 11.39
CA PHE A 6 12.44 -18.96 10.27
C PHE A 6 11.00 -19.43 10.45
N PHE A 7 10.08 -18.47 10.63
CA PHE A 7 8.66 -18.74 10.77
C PHE A 7 7.99 -18.86 9.39
N ASN A 8 7.48 -20.03 9.11
CA ASN A 8 6.92 -20.36 7.80
C ASN A 8 5.39 -20.22 7.81
N TYR A 9 4.86 -19.58 6.79
CA TYR A 9 3.45 -19.40 6.55
C TYR A 9 2.59 -20.65 6.80
N ASN A 10 2.98 -21.82 6.28
CA ASN A 10 2.20 -23.04 6.35
C ASN A 10 2.33 -23.81 7.68
N LYS A 11 3.31 -23.50 8.52
CA LYS A 11 3.61 -24.27 9.74
C LYS A 11 3.39 -23.47 11.00
N ASP A 12 3.69 -22.20 10.96
CA ASP A 12 3.83 -21.38 12.15
C ASP A 12 2.70 -20.38 12.32
N PHE A 13 1.87 -20.21 11.28
CA PHE A 13 0.72 -19.32 11.27
C PHE A 13 -0.58 -20.07 10.97
N ASN A 14 -1.67 -19.62 11.58
CA ASN A 14 -3.00 -20.06 11.20
C ASN A 14 -3.45 -19.28 9.95
N ILE A 15 -3.89 -20.01 8.92
CA ILE A 15 -4.35 -19.41 7.67
C ILE A 15 -5.84 -19.07 7.81
N ASP A 16 -6.12 -17.97 8.48
CA ASP A 16 -7.48 -17.50 8.76
C ASP A 16 -7.97 -16.42 7.78
N GLU A 17 -7.06 -15.69 7.15
CA GLU A 17 -7.38 -14.70 6.12
C GLU A 17 -6.27 -14.63 5.07
N THR A 18 -6.62 -14.89 3.81
CA THR A 18 -5.68 -14.80 2.69
C THR A 18 -6.06 -13.66 1.76
N ILE A 19 -5.05 -12.90 1.29
CA ILE A 19 -5.18 -11.83 0.30
C ILE A 19 -4.01 -11.96 -0.68
N GLY A 20 -4.33 -12.01 -1.96
CA GLY A 20 -3.33 -12.13 -3.01
C GLY A 20 -2.44 -13.36 -2.82
N LEU A 21 -1.19 -13.15 -2.47
CA LEU A 21 -0.17 -14.21 -2.42
C LEU A 21 -0.14 -15.05 -1.13
N GLY A 22 -0.84 -14.62 -0.08
CA GLY A 22 -0.72 -15.34 1.19
C GLY A 22 -1.59 -14.80 2.31
N LEU A 23 -1.13 -15.01 3.54
CA LEU A 23 -1.78 -14.49 4.75
C LEU A 23 -1.85 -12.97 4.69
N SER A 24 -3.00 -12.39 5.03
CA SER A 24 -3.14 -10.94 5.08
C SER A 24 -2.17 -10.31 6.09
N ASP A 25 -1.68 -9.11 5.82
CA ASP A 25 -0.71 -8.47 6.71
C ASP A 25 -1.31 -8.20 8.10
N LYS A 26 -2.61 -7.88 8.21
CA LYS A 26 -3.29 -7.74 9.50
C LYS A 26 -3.28 -9.05 10.29
N SER A 27 -3.58 -10.16 9.64
CA SER A 27 -3.55 -11.47 10.29
C SER A 27 -2.12 -11.91 10.63
N PHE A 28 -1.19 -11.68 9.71
CA PHE A 28 0.24 -11.97 9.91
C PHE A 28 0.78 -11.25 11.16
N PHE A 29 0.62 -9.95 11.26
CA PHE A 29 1.11 -9.16 12.39
C PHE A 29 0.43 -9.53 13.70
N ARG A 30 -0.89 -9.71 13.71
CA ARG A 30 -1.62 -10.15 14.91
C ARG A 30 -1.05 -11.45 15.46
N GLN A 31 -0.70 -12.41 14.59
CA GLN A 31 -0.13 -13.67 14.98
C GLN A 31 1.38 -13.62 15.29
N ALA A 32 2.09 -12.62 14.76
CA ALA A 32 3.51 -12.42 15.02
C ALA A 32 3.77 -11.88 16.44
N VAL A 33 2.94 -10.98 16.97
CA VAL A 33 3.14 -10.35 18.28
C VAL A 33 3.40 -11.36 19.41
N PRO A 34 2.58 -12.41 19.63
CA PRO A 34 2.86 -13.39 20.66
C PRO A 34 4.15 -14.21 20.42
N LYS A 35 4.59 -14.36 19.19
CA LYS A 35 5.87 -15.02 18.86
C LYS A 35 7.05 -14.11 19.21
N ILE A 36 6.93 -12.83 18.91
CA ILE A 36 7.91 -11.79 19.28
C ILE A 36 8.03 -11.71 20.81
N ASP A 37 6.92 -11.68 21.52
CA ASP A 37 6.91 -11.66 22.98
C ASP A 37 7.63 -12.89 23.59
N LYS A 38 7.41 -14.07 23.01
CA LYS A 38 8.14 -15.27 23.42
C LYS A 38 9.64 -15.13 23.18
N ILE A 39 10.06 -14.71 22.00
CA ILE A 39 11.48 -14.50 21.66
C ILE A 39 12.10 -13.47 22.60
N ASN A 40 11.41 -12.38 22.87
CA ASN A 40 11.87 -11.32 23.76
C ASN A 40 12.07 -11.79 25.22
N LYS A 41 11.30 -12.78 25.67
CA LYS A 41 11.46 -13.41 27.00
C LYS A 41 12.61 -14.41 27.06
N GLU A 42 12.95 -15.03 25.95
CA GLU A 42 13.97 -16.07 25.85
C GLU A 42 15.36 -15.50 25.52
N HIS A 43 15.46 -14.27 25.01
CA HIS A 43 16.70 -13.66 24.52
C HIS A 43 16.85 -12.20 24.95
N ASP A 44 18.00 -11.83 25.46
CA ASP A 44 18.32 -10.46 25.87
C ASP A 44 18.32 -9.48 24.67
N LYS A 45 18.65 -9.99 23.48
CA LYS A 45 18.67 -9.24 22.22
C LYS A 45 18.23 -10.14 21.08
N TRP A 46 17.45 -9.58 20.17
CA TRP A 46 17.00 -10.28 18.98
C TRP A 46 16.89 -9.32 17.81
N TYR A 47 16.87 -9.86 16.61
CA TYR A 47 16.59 -9.16 15.37
C TYR A 47 15.52 -9.91 14.58
N GLY A 48 14.45 -9.23 14.20
CA GLY A 48 13.36 -9.78 13.41
C GLY A 48 13.21 -9.07 12.08
N ALA A 49 13.12 -9.82 10.98
CA ALA A 49 12.74 -9.30 9.67
C ALA A 49 11.35 -9.81 9.29
N PHE A 50 10.45 -8.91 8.93
CA PHE A 50 9.05 -9.19 8.60
C PHE A 50 8.81 -8.79 7.15
N LEU A 51 8.31 -9.71 6.33
CA LEU A 51 8.00 -9.46 4.94
C LEU A 51 6.48 -9.39 4.76
N MET A 52 5.98 -8.23 4.40
CA MET A 52 4.58 -7.97 4.08
C MET A 52 4.27 -8.45 2.66
N LEU A 53 3.04 -8.95 2.43
CA LEU A 53 2.65 -9.51 1.14
C LEU A 53 1.38 -8.92 0.55
N THR A 54 0.53 -8.27 1.34
CA THR A 54 -0.79 -7.83 0.86
C THR A 54 -0.69 -6.75 -0.24
N ASN A 55 0.31 -5.88 -0.16
CA ASN A 55 0.54 -4.87 -1.21
C ASN A 55 1.49 -5.32 -2.32
N HIS A 56 1.68 -6.63 -2.49
CA HIS A 56 2.43 -7.19 -3.62
C HIS A 56 1.55 -7.34 -4.87
N THR A 57 2.10 -7.02 -6.04
CA THR A 57 1.43 -7.25 -7.33
C THR A 57 1.01 -8.73 -7.46
N PRO A 58 -0.15 -9.06 -8.04
CA PRO A 58 -1.06 -8.23 -8.85
C PRO A 58 -2.15 -7.44 -8.11
N PHE A 59 -2.09 -7.31 -6.78
CA PHE A 59 -3.06 -6.60 -5.92
C PHE A 59 -4.48 -7.18 -5.97
N THR A 60 -4.57 -8.50 -6.12
CA THR A 60 -5.86 -9.21 -6.17
C THR A 60 -6.51 -9.28 -4.80
N ASP A 61 -7.83 -9.38 -4.80
CA ASP A 61 -8.67 -9.51 -3.60
C ASP A 61 -8.66 -8.31 -2.64
N ILE A 62 -7.95 -7.25 -2.96
CA ILE A 62 -7.84 -6.07 -2.09
C ILE A 62 -9.20 -5.37 -1.87
N GLU A 63 -10.08 -5.45 -2.85
CA GLU A 63 -11.43 -4.88 -2.79
C GLU A 63 -12.29 -5.45 -1.65
N ARG A 64 -11.97 -6.65 -1.17
CA ARG A 64 -12.69 -7.31 -0.07
C ARG A 64 -12.34 -6.73 1.31
N VAL A 65 -11.20 -6.11 1.45
CA VAL A 65 -10.60 -5.78 2.75
C VAL A 65 -10.21 -4.33 2.89
N SER A 66 -10.07 -3.60 1.80
CA SER A 66 -9.81 -2.16 1.82
C SER A 66 -11.12 -1.39 1.79
N ASP A 67 -11.25 -0.45 2.71
CA ASP A 67 -12.30 0.54 2.78
C ASP A 67 -11.93 1.86 2.07
N TYR A 68 -10.75 1.92 1.45
CA TYR A 68 -10.25 3.08 0.75
C TYR A 68 -10.92 3.25 -0.61
N GLU A 69 -11.60 4.38 -0.79
CA GLU A 69 -12.16 4.78 -2.07
C GLU A 69 -11.12 5.56 -2.88
N VAL A 70 -10.80 5.09 -4.09
CA VAL A 70 -9.88 5.78 -5.01
C VAL A 70 -10.63 6.84 -5.83
N ASP A 71 -11.46 7.62 -5.16
CA ASP A 71 -12.26 8.70 -5.71
C ASP A 71 -11.57 10.04 -5.45
N PHE A 72 -10.86 10.53 -6.45
CA PHE A 72 -10.24 11.85 -6.39
C PHE A 72 -11.27 12.94 -6.63
N LYS A 73 -11.20 14.01 -5.85
CA LYS A 73 -12.09 15.15 -5.99
C LYS A 73 -11.35 16.31 -6.60
N TYR A 74 -12.02 16.99 -7.52
CA TYR A 74 -11.54 18.22 -8.13
C TYR A 74 -12.58 19.32 -8.01
N LYS A 75 -12.14 20.58 -8.08
CA LYS A 75 -13.01 21.73 -8.05
C LYS A 75 -13.29 22.21 -9.47
N MET A 76 -14.55 22.22 -9.85
CA MET A 76 -15.02 22.74 -11.11
C MET A 76 -15.77 24.06 -10.88
N TYR A 77 -15.44 25.10 -11.65
CA TYR A 77 -16.16 26.36 -11.59
C TYR A 77 -17.48 26.23 -12.32
N ASN A 78 -18.58 26.55 -11.65
CA ASN A 78 -19.90 26.62 -12.23
C ASN A 78 -20.17 28.10 -12.63
N GLU A 79 -20.29 28.35 -13.94
CA GLU A 79 -20.51 29.70 -14.47
C GLU A 79 -21.92 30.24 -14.18
N GLU A 80 -22.91 29.36 -13.94
CA GLU A 80 -24.31 29.76 -13.73
C GLU A 80 -24.49 30.40 -12.35
N ASP A 81 -23.87 29.88 -11.32
CA ASP A 81 -23.97 30.39 -9.95
C ASP A 81 -22.71 31.09 -9.45
N GLY A 82 -21.63 31.07 -10.23
CA GLY A 82 -20.35 31.70 -9.92
C GLY A 82 -19.58 31.05 -8.76
N MET A 83 -19.85 29.76 -8.46
CA MET A 83 -19.22 29.02 -7.36
C MET A 83 -18.41 27.83 -7.87
N TYR A 84 -17.50 27.37 -7.03
CA TYR A 84 -16.81 26.13 -7.27
C TYR A 84 -17.59 24.96 -6.67
N GLU A 85 -17.87 23.97 -7.50
CA GLU A 85 -18.43 22.69 -7.10
C GLU A 85 -17.33 21.64 -6.98
N GLU A 86 -17.47 20.72 -6.03
CA GLU A 86 -16.61 19.55 -5.92
C GLU A 86 -17.23 18.38 -6.68
N LYS A 87 -16.46 17.82 -7.60
CA LYS A 87 -16.85 16.68 -8.45
C LYS A 87 -15.96 15.49 -8.16
N SER A 88 -16.54 14.30 -8.22
CA SER A 88 -15.81 13.04 -8.16
C SER A 88 -15.12 12.70 -9.47
N ALA A 89 -13.94 12.10 -9.38
CA ALA A 89 -13.15 11.65 -10.52
C ALA A 89 -12.65 10.20 -10.28
N PRO A 90 -13.52 9.18 -10.36
CA PRO A 90 -13.20 7.79 -10.03
C PRO A 90 -12.42 7.09 -11.15
N PHE A 91 -11.51 7.79 -11.83
CA PHE A 91 -10.81 7.29 -13.02
C PHE A 91 -9.79 6.18 -12.73
N LEU A 92 -9.44 5.96 -11.48
CA LEU A 92 -8.56 4.86 -11.06
C LEU A 92 -9.33 3.63 -10.56
N GLU A 93 -10.65 3.73 -10.35
CA GLU A 93 -11.45 2.59 -9.90
C GLU A 93 -11.39 1.46 -10.93
N GLY A 94 -11.15 0.24 -10.44
CA GLY A 94 -10.97 -0.95 -11.28
C GLY A 94 -9.65 -1.01 -12.05
N THR A 95 -8.75 -0.05 -11.88
CA THR A 95 -7.40 -0.09 -12.47
C THR A 95 -6.39 -0.77 -11.53
N LYS A 96 -5.28 -1.20 -12.09
CA LYS A 96 -4.18 -1.77 -11.29
C LYS A 96 -3.57 -0.73 -10.34
N LEU A 97 -3.44 0.53 -10.76
CA LEU A 97 -2.95 1.61 -9.92
C LEU A 97 -3.93 1.91 -8.78
N GLY A 98 -5.24 1.89 -9.04
CA GLY A 98 -6.26 2.03 -8.01
C GLY A 98 -6.20 0.90 -6.97
N SER A 99 -6.08 -0.35 -7.41
CA SER A 99 -5.90 -1.49 -6.51
C SER A 99 -4.61 -1.39 -5.70
N TYR A 100 -3.55 -0.84 -6.29
CA TYR A 100 -2.31 -0.55 -5.56
C TYR A 100 -2.54 0.48 -4.45
N PHE A 101 -3.22 1.59 -4.70
CA PHE A 101 -3.53 2.58 -3.65
C PHE A 101 -4.36 1.96 -2.52
N LYS A 102 -5.36 1.15 -2.85
CA LYS A 102 -6.13 0.40 -1.84
C LYS A 102 -5.24 -0.53 -1.02
N SER A 103 -4.28 -1.20 -1.66
CA SER A 103 -3.36 -2.11 -0.97
C SER A 103 -2.37 -1.39 -0.06
N VAL A 104 -1.88 -0.22 -0.46
CA VAL A 104 -1.00 0.61 0.37
C VAL A 104 -1.75 1.12 1.60
N HIS A 105 -2.98 1.61 1.42
CA HIS A 105 -3.81 2.02 2.55
C HIS A 105 -4.06 0.88 3.55
N TYR A 106 -4.37 -0.32 3.05
CA TYR A 106 -4.52 -1.50 3.88
C TYR A 106 -3.22 -1.87 4.63
N ALA A 107 -2.08 -1.81 3.94
CA ALA A 107 -0.78 -2.08 4.54
C ALA A 107 -0.43 -1.07 5.65
N ASP A 108 -0.73 0.22 5.45
CA ASP A 108 -0.56 1.26 6.46
C ASP A 108 -1.41 0.97 7.70
N GLN A 109 -2.68 0.61 7.52
CA GLN A 109 -3.53 0.18 8.64
C GLN A 109 -2.98 -1.05 9.37
N ALA A 110 -2.44 -2.03 8.63
CA ALA A 110 -1.86 -3.23 9.24
C ALA A 110 -0.61 -2.90 10.07
N ILE A 111 0.25 -2.01 9.58
CA ILE A 111 1.42 -1.51 10.31
C ILE A 111 0.97 -0.73 11.55
N GLY A 112 0.00 0.17 11.43
CA GLY A 112 -0.53 0.94 12.56
C GLY A 112 -1.09 0.05 13.67
N GLN A 113 -1.83 -1.01 13.32
CA GLN A 113 -2.32 -1.98 14.29
C GLN A 113 -1.18 -2.78 14.91
N PHE A 114 -0.18 -3.19 14.12
CA PHE A 114 0.98 -3.91 14.62
C PHE A 114 1.78 -3.10 15.64
N MET A 115 2.02 -1.81 15.36
CA MET A 115 2.68 -0.90 16.29
C MET A 115 1.90 -0.78 17.60
N THR A 116 0.58 -0.65 17.52
CA THR A 116 -0.30 -0.61 18.69
C THR A 116 -0.23 -1.91 19.52
N ASP A 117 -0.23 -3.05 18.83
CA ASP A 117 -0.18 -4.36 19.50
C ASP A 117 1.18 -4.61 20.15
N LEU A 118 2.29 -4.15 19.55
CA LEU A 118 3.62 -4.20 20.14
C LEU A 118 3.72 -3.31 21.38
N ASP A 119 3.16 -2.10 21.33
CA ASP A 119 3.12 -1.17 22.47
C ASP A 119 2.33 -1.75 23.64
N ASN A 120 1.13 -2.26 23.37
CA ASN A 120 0.28 -2.92 24.36
C ASN A 120 0.95 -4.14 25.01
N ALA A 121 1.84 -4.81 24.30
CA ALA A 121 2.63 -5.93 24.80
C ALA A 121 3.92 -5.48 25.54
N GLY A 122 4.21 -4.17 25.63
CA GLY A 122 5.43 -3.63 26.23
C GLY A 122 6.71 -3.96 25.44
N LEU A 123 6.57 -4.21 24.14
CA LEU A 123 7.68 -4.61 23.27
C LEU A 123 8.39 -3.43 22.58
N LEU A 124 7.82 -2.23 22.64
CA LEU A 124 8.41 -1.04 21.99
C LEU A 124 9.42 -0.29 22.86
N ASP A 125 9.41 -0.45 24.16
CA ASP A 125 10.25 0.34 25.10
C ASP A 125 11.75 0.28 24.78
N ASN A 126 12.22 -0.87 24.26
CA ASN A 126 13.61 -1.11 23.92
C ASN A 126 13.81 -1.63 22.48
N THR A 127 12.88 -1.34 21.58
CA THR A 127 12.89 -1.84 20.21
C THR A 127 13.07 -0.69 19.22
N VAL A 128 13.98 -0.86 18.26
CA VAL A 128 14.07 0.02 17.08
C VAL A 128 13.30 -0.66 15.96
N VAL A 129 12.31 0.04 15.42
CA VAL A 129 11.53 -0.41 14.26
C VAL A 129 12.01 0.35 13.03
N VAL A 130 12.33 -0.39 11.96
CA VAL A 130 12.72 0.18 10.67
C VAL A 130 11.74 -0.33 9.62
N ILE A 131 11.11 0.59 8.87
CA ILE A 131 10.15 0.28 7.82
C ILE A 131 10.71 0.81 6.51
N TYR A 132 10.79 -0.04 5.51
CA TYR A 132 11.30 0.34 4.18
C TYR A 132 10.67 -0.53 3.10
N GLY A 133 10.68 -0.02 1.86
CA GLY A 133 10.28 -0.81 0.69
C GLY A 133 11.45 -1.67 0.21
N ASP A 134 11.19 -2.90 -0.16
CA ASP A 134 12.19 -3.83 -0.68
C ASP A 134 12.36 -3.71 -2.21
N HIS A 135 11.29 -3.32 -2.92
CA HIS A 135 11.30 -3.04 -4.35
C HIS A 135 10.09 -2.21 -4.77
N ASP A 136 10.08 -1.74 -6.01
CA ASP A 136 8.96 -1.00 -6.59
C ASP A 136 7.71 -1.89 -6.80
N ALA A 137 6.54 -1.26 -6.88
CA ALA A 137 5.25 -1.93 -7.04
C ALA A 137 5.03 -2.57 -8.43
N LYS A 138 5.98 -2.44 -9.37
CA LYS A 138 5.90 -2.94 -10.75
C LYS A 138 4.65 -2.46 -11.48
N ILE A 139 4.30 -1.19 -11.27
CA ILE A 139 3.25 -0.50 -12.03
C ILE A 139 3.84 -0.09 -13.38
N LYS A 140 3.10 -0.31 -14.46
CA LYS A 140 3.54 0.05 -15.82
C LYS A 140 3.44 1.55 -16.07
N ALA A 141 4.21 2.05 -17.03
CA ALA A 141 4.20 3.46 -17.42
C ALA A 141 2.81 3.93 -17.88
N GLU A 142 2.06 3.08 -18.59
CA GLU A 142 0.72 3.40 -19.07
C GLU A 142 -0.30 3.67 -17.96
N GLU A 143 -0.13 3.05 -16.78
CA GLU A 143 -0.97 3.32 -15.60
C GLU A 143 -0.69 4.72 -15.03
N TYR A 144 0.60 5.12 -15.00
CA TYR A 144 0.97 6.46 -14.58
C TYR A 144 0.60 7.51 -15.61
N ASP A 145 0.73 7.20 -16.90
CA ASP A 145 0.29 8.09 -17.98
C ASP A 145 -1.19 8.44 -17.82
N ARG A 146 -2.04 7.45 -17.63
CA ARG A 146 -3.45 7.65 -17.33
C ARG A 146 -3.66 8.51 -16.07
N TYR A 147 -2.91 8.28 -15.00
CA TYR A 147 -3.04 9.04 -13.75
C TYR A 147 -2.70 10.52 -13.94
N PHE A 148 -1.61 10.83 -14.65
CA PHE A 148 -1.16 12.21 -14.83
C PHE A 148 -1.97 12.96 -15.88
N ASN A 149 -2.59 12.27 -16.83
CA ASN A 149 -3.23 12.88 -18.00
C ASN A 149 -4.76 12.77 -17.99
N TYR A 150 -5.38 12.28 -16.93
CA TYR A 150 -6.83 12.30 -16.84
C TYR A 150 -7.36 13.73 -16.72
N ASN A 151 -8.26 14.10 -17.66
CA ASN A 151 -8.97 15.37 -17.63
C ASN A 151 -10.40 15.16 -17.09
N PRO A 152 -10.69 15.63 -15.86
CA PRO A 152 -12.01 15.44 -15.25
C PRO A 152 -13.13 16.26 -15.91
N PHE A 153 -12.79 17.31 -16.67
CA PHE A 153 -13.79 18.13 -17.33
C PHE A 153 -14.35 17.47 -18.59
N THR A 154 -13.56 16.65 -19.26
CA THR A 154 -13.95 15.94 -20.47
C THR A 154 -14.18 14.44 -20.25
N ASP A 155 -13.90 13.93 -19.03
CA ASP A 155 -13.91 12.51 -18.69
C ASP A 155 -13.08 11.66 -19.67
N SER A 156 -11.89 12.16 -19.99
CA SER A 156 -10.99 11.52 -20.95
C SER A 156 -9.54 11.62 -20.52
N VAL A 157 -8.69 10.80 -21.10
CA VAL A 157 -7.24 10.89 -20.93
C VAL A 157 -6.66 11.76 -22.05
N LEU A 158 -5.87 12.77 -21.67
CA LEU A 158 -5.16 13.63 -22.62
C LEU A 158 -4.18 12.80 -23.45
N THR A 159 -3.99 13.20 -24.69
CA THR A 159 -3.02 12.66 -25.64
C THR A 159 -1.88 13.66 -25.86
N GLU A 160 -0.82 13.25 -26.55
CA GLU A 160 0.35 14.09 -26.83
C GLU A 160 0.01 15.40 -27.59
N ASP A 161 -1.13 15.42 -28.29
CA ASP A 161 -1.59 16.58 -29.03
C ASP A 161 -2.44 17.56 -28.19
N ASP A 162 -2.78 17.19 -26.96
CA ASP A 162 -3.64 17.99 -26.10
C ASP A 162 -2.84 18.97 -25.24
N GLU A 163 -3.39 20.15 -25.01
CA GLU A 163 -2.81 21.12 -24.08
C GLU A 163 -2.87 20.58 -22.65
N GLY A 164 -1.74 20.63 -21.96
CA GLY A 164 -1.61 20.15 -20.60
C GLY A 164 -1.21 18.67 -20.49
N TYR A 165 -0.99 17.99 -21.60
CA TYR A 165 -0.45 16.63 -21.58
C TYR A 165 0.92 16.59 -20.86
N VAL A 166 1.08 15.64 -19.95
CA VAL A 166 2.31 15.39 -19.20
C VAL A 166 2.92 14.08 -19.69
N PRO A 167 4.03 14.10 -20.42
CA PRO A 167 4.68 12.87 -20.85
C PRO A 167 5.25 12.12 -19.65
N VAL A 168 4.84 10.87 -19.47
CA VAL A 168 5.42 9.96 -18.47
C VAL A 168 6.69 9.35 -19.08
N ASP A 169 7.70 10.18 -19.19
CA ASP A 169 9.02 9.78 -19.66
C ASP A 169 9.80 8.93 -18.64
N ASP A 170 11.00 8.54 -19.01
CA ASP A 170 11.87 7.74 -18.14
C ASP A 170 12.14 8.41 -16.78
N PHE A 171 12.15 9.74 -16.73
CA PHE A 171 12.38 10.47 -15.48
C PHE A 171 11.18 10.32 -14.53
N TYR A 172 9.96 10.62 -15.02
CA TYR A 172 8.73 10.48 -14.23
C TYR A 172 8.49 9.04 -13.82
N TYR A 173 8.67 8.09 -14.74
CA TYR A 173 8.51 6.69 -14.46
C TYR A 173 9.50 6.18 -13.40
N ASN A 174 10.78 6.54 -13.52
CA ASN A 174 11.78 6.14 -12.53
C ASN A 174 11.60 6.82 -11.18
N LEU A 175 11.07 8.05 -11.15
CA LEU A 175 10.74 8.72 -9.89
C LEU A 175 9.65 7.94 -9.11
N ASN A 176 8.62 7.47 -9.80
CA ASN A 176 7.53 6.69 -9.21
C ASN A 176 7.94 5.26 -8.80
N ARG A 177 9.09 4.77 -9.26
CA ARG A 177 9.63 3.45 -8.89
C ARG A 177 10.58 3.45 -7.70
N LYS A 178 10.85 4.60 -7.12
CA LYS A 178 11.67 4.69 -5.92
C LYS A 178 10.89 4.24 -4.71
N VAL A 179 11.53 3.48 -3.84
CA VAL A 179 10.98 3.08 -2.56
C VAL A 179 11.54 3.98 -1.45
N PRO A 180 10.73 4.33 -0.44
CA PRO A 180 11.23 5.06 0.71
C PRO A 180 12.17 4.20 1.55
N PHE A 181 13.12 4.88 2.17
CA PHE A 181 14.01 4.30 3.18
C PHE A 181 14.00 5.21 4.40
#